data_e23659bd80f4a4383961ff94ebae78ea
#
_entry.id   e23659bd80f4a4383961ff94ebae78ea
#
_cell.length_a   1.000
_cell.length_b   1.000
_cell.length_c   1.000
_cell.angle_alpha   90.00
_cell.angle_beta   90.00
_cell.angle_gamma   90.00
#
_symmetry.space_group_name_H-M   'P 1'
#
loop_
_entity.id
_entity.type
_entity.pdbx_description
1 polymer ?
#
loop_
_entity_poly.entity_id
_entity_poly.type
_entity_poly.pdbx_seq_one_letter_code
_entity_poly.pdbx_strand_id
1 'polypeptide(L)'
;YLYRIPIVEMSPKNKKKLNTLRKRLDILDNKLLSLISIRSNIVKDVLKLKNHKSEIVDKKRIAKILNNIKKKSLKKKIAPNRTHRIWNKLIFAYIDYERRTFKKK
;
A
#
# COMPACT_ATOMS: atom_id res chain seq x y z
N TYR A 1 27.61 5.89 9.27
CA TYR A 1 27.05 5.86 8.49
C TYR A 1 26.17 6.99 8.25
N LEU A 2 25.25 6.86 7.56
CA LEU A 2 24.48 7.95 7.22
C LEU A 2 23.98 8.76 8.32
N TYR A 3 23.79 8.16 9.44
CA TYR A 3 23.21 8.84 10.48
C TYR A 3 24.09 9.78 11.11
N ARG A 4 25.38 9.71 10.89
CA ARG A 4 26.18 10.51 11.53
C ARG A 4 26.33 11.72 10.97
N ILE A 5 26.11 11.89 9.82
CA ILE A 5 26.32 13.04 9.29
C ILE A 5 25.43 13.96 9.60
N PRO A 6 24.82 14.17 9.83
CA PRO A 6 24.10 15.00 9.90
C PRO A 6 23.84 15.96 10.35
N ILE A 7 24.01 15.99 10.85
CA ILE A 7 23.71 16.74 11.52
C ILE A 7 23.71 17.95 11.24
N VAL A 8 24.16 18.40 10.72
CA VAL A 8 24.23 19.51 10.47
C VAL A 8 23.36 20.09 10.00
N GLU A 9 22.92 20.01 9.70
CA GLU A 9 22.53 20.31 9.28
C GLU A 9 21.63 20.97 8.63
N MET A 10 20.56 20.98 8.75
CA MET A 10 19.56 21.74 8.11
C MET A 10 19.45 23.11 8.72
N SER A 11 19.34 24.16 7.92
CA SER A 11 19.14 25.51 8.41
C SER A 11 17.75 25.64 9.04
N PRO A 12 17.54 26.65 9.90
CA PRO A 12 16.19 26.87 10.47
C PRO A 12 15.11 27.03 9.41
N LYS A 13 15.44 27.72 8.30
CA LYS A 13 14.49 27.87 7.20
C LYS A 13 14.12 26.54 6.58
N ASN A 14 15.11 25.67 6.36
CA ASN A 14 14.85 24.36 5.78
C ASN A 14 14.12 23.44 6.76
N LYS A 15 14.36 23.58 8.07
CA LYS A 15 13.60 22.83 9.07
C LYS A 15 12.12 23.20 9.03
N LYS A 16 11.82 24.50 8.84
CA LYS A 16 10.43 24.92 8.73
C LYS A 16 9.77 24.31 7.48
N LYS A 17 10.48 24.34 6.36
CA LYS A 17 9.96 23.73 5.13
C LYS A 17 9.74 22.27 5.31
N LEU A 18 10.67 21.56 5.95
CA LEU A 18 10.55 20.13 6.19
C LEU A 18 9.32 19.82 7.05
N ASN A 19 9.11 20.61 8.11
CA ASN A 19 7.94 20.40 8.97
C ASN A 19 6.63 20.60 8.21
N THR A 20 6.57 21.58 7.32
CA THR A 20 5.41 21.82 6.49
C THR A 20 5.15 20.64 5.55
N LEU A 21 6.20 20.13 4.91
CA LEU A 21 6.08 18.98 4.01
C LEU A 21 5.67 17.73 4.76
N ARG A 22 6.20 17.53 5.96
CA ARG A 22 5.80 16.38 6.79
C ARG A 22 4.33 16.43 7.19
N LYS A 23 3.82 17.63 7.50
CA LYS A 23 2.39 17.79 7.78
C LYS A 23 1.55 17.42 6.56
N ARG A 24 2.02 17.80 5.36
CA ARG A 24 1.30 17.42 4.13
C ARG A 24 1.32 15.91 3.92
N LEU A 25 2.44 15.26 4.22
CA LEU A 25 2.52 13.81 4.16
C LEU A 25 1.57 13.15 5.16
N ASP A 26 1.49 13.69 6.38
CA ASP A 26 0.59 13.15 7.40
C ASP A 26 -0.88 13.24 6.95
N ILE A 27 -1.25 14.32 6.30
CA ILE A 27 -2.60 14.47 5.75
C ILE A 27 -2.85 13.43 4.66
N LEU A 28 -1.86 13.20 3.78
CA LEU A 28 -1.99 12.20 2.74
C LEU A 28 -2.08 10.79 3.32
N ASP A 29 -1.31 10.51 4.36
CA ASP A 29 -1.36 9.20 5.02
C ASP A 29 -2.73 8.93 5.63
N ASN A 30 -3.35 9.96 6.20
CA ASN A 30 -4.72 9.83 6.71
C ASN A 30 -5.70 9.48 5.59
N LYS A 31 -5.54 10.09 4.42
CA LYS A 31 -6.39 9.78 3.26
C LYS A 31 -6.14 8.36 2.77
N LEU A 32 -4.87 7.95 2.74
CA LEU A 32 -4.52 6.58 2.35
C LEU A 32 -5.12 5.56 3.32
N LEU A 33 -5.05 5.82 4.62
CA LEU A 33 -5.66 4.94 5.61
C LEU A 33 -7.16 4.82 5.42
N SER A 34 -7.83 5.92 5.10
CA SER A 34 -9.27 5.91 4.82
C SER A 34 -9.58 5.04 3.59
N LEU A 35 -8.76 5.15 2.54
CA LEU A 35 -8.93 4.33 1.36
C LEU A 35 -8.65 2.86 1.64
N ILE A 36 -7.65 2.56 2.45
CA ILE A 36 -7.35 1.18 2.86
C ILE A 36 -8.53 0.62 3.68
N SER A 37 -9.13 1.42 4.54
CA SER A 37 -10.30 1.00 5.30
C SER A 37 -11.46 0.60 4.37
N ILE A 38 -11.74 1.42 3.36
CA ILE A 38 -12.76 1.12 2.38
C ILE A 38 -12.42 -0.16 1.62
N ARG A 39 -11.19 -0.27 1.16
CA ARG A 39 -10.72 -1.44 0.43
C ARG A 39 -10.82 -2.70 1.28
N SER A 40 -10.49 -2.61 2.56
CA SER A 40 -10.58 -3.73 3.49
C SER A 40 -12.01 -4.24 3.65
N ASN A 41 -12.98 -3.32 3.67
CA ASN A 41 -14.38 -3.72 3.75
C ASN A 41 -14.83 -4.44 2.48
N ILE A 42 -14.35 -4.01 1.32
CA ILE A 42 -14.65 -4.68 0.06
C ILE A 42 -14.01 -6.07 0.04
N VAL A 43 -12.77 -6.20 0.51
CA VAL A 43 -12.10 -7.50 0.61
C VAL A 43 -12.88 -8.45 1.52
N LYS A 44 -13.42 -7.95 2.63
CA LYS A 44 -14.29 -8.76 3.50
C LYS A 44 -15.49 -9.30 2.73
N ASP A 45 -16.12 -8.45 1.94
CA ASP A 45 -17.28 -8.86 1.17
C ASP A 45 -16.92 -9.87 0.09
N VAL A 46 -15.78 -9.70 -0.56
CA VAL A 46 -15.28 -10.67 -1.53
C VAL A 46 -15.01 -12.01 -0.84
N LEU A 47 -14.41 -11.98 0.35
CA LEU A 47 -14.11 -13.21 1.08
C LEU A 47 -15.37 -14.02 1.39
N LYS A 48 -16.48 -13.36 1.67
CA LYS A 48 -17.75 -14.04 1.94
C LYS A 48 -18.27 -14.80 0.75
N LEU A 49 -17.87 -14.44 -0.47
CA LEU A 49 -18.29 -15.13 -1.68
C LEU A 49 -17.47 -16.36 -1.98
N LYS A 50 -16.31 -16.51 -1.34
CA LYS A 50 -15.44 -17.66 -1.57
C LYS A 50 -15.92 -18.86 -0.78
N ASN A 51 -15.96 -20.01 -1.44
CA ASN A 51 -16.42 -21.25 -0.81
C ASN A 51 -15.29 -22.10 -0.29
N HIS A 52 -14.11 -21.98 -0.88
CA HIS A 52 -12.96 -22.79 -0.51
C HIS A 52 -11.75 -21.93 -0.20
N LYS A 53 -10.96 -22.37 0.75
CA LYS A 53 -9.74 -21.66 1.15
C LYS A 53 -8.76 -21.51 -0.01
N SER A 54 -8.77 -22.47 -0.95
CA SER A 54 -7.91 -22.40 -2.14
C SER A 54 -8.23 -21.24 -3.05
N GLU A 55 -9.41 -20.62 -2.93
CA GLU A 55 -9.78 -19.47 -3.75
C GLU A 55 -9.16 -18.16 -3.25
N ILE A 56 -8.55 -18.17 -2.07
CA ILE A 56 -7.97 -16.95 -1.50
C ILE A 56 -6.82 -16.44 -2.35
N VAL A 57 -5.92 -17.31 -2.80
CA VAL A 57 -4.82 -16.90 -3.66
C VAL A 57 -5.24 -17.07 -5.12
N ASP A 58 -5.71 -15.99 -5.72
CA ASP A 58 -6.10 -15.98 -7.12
C ASP A 58 -4.95 -15.39 -7.93
N LYS A 59 -4.12 -16.26 -8.49
CA LYS A 59 -2.91 -15.84 -9.22
C LYS A 59 -3.22 -14.98 -10.43
N LYS A 60 -4.31 -15.25 -11.13
CA LYS A 60 -4.70 -14.46 -12.29
C LYS A 60 -5.09 -13.04 -11.88
N ARG A 61 -5.82 -12.93 -10.80
CA ARG A 61 -6.24 -11.63 -10.26
C ARG A 61 -5.04 -10.83 -9.78
N ILE A 62 -4.12 -11.46 -9.07
CA ILE A 62 -2.90 -10.81 -8.59
C ILE A 62 -2.09 -10.26 -9.77
N ALA A 63 -1.88 -11.07 -10.80
CA ALA A 63 -1.15 -10.64 -11.99
C ALA A 63 -1.84 -9.47 -12.67
N LYS A 64 -3.16 -9.48 -12.75
CA LYS A 64 -3.94 -8.40 -13.35
C LYS A 64 -3.80 -7.10 -12.56
N ILE A 65 -3.88 -7.18 -11.23
CA ILE A 65 -3.71 -6.01 -10.38
C ILE A 65 -2.33 -5.40 -10.59
N LEU A 66 -1.28 -6.21 -10.49
CA LEU A 66 0.08 -5.73 -10.62
C LEU A 66 0.36 -5.12 -12.00
N ASN A 67 -0.19 -5.71 -13.06
CA ASN A 67 -0.04 -5.18 -14.40
C ASN A 67 -0.76 -3.83 -14.56
N ASN A 68 -1.96 -3.71 -14.01
CA ASN A 68 -2.72 -2.47 -14.04
C ASN A 68 -1.99 -1.35 -13.27
N ILE A 69 -1.43 -1.69 -12.10
CA ILE A 69 -0.67 -0.73 -11.30
C ILE A 69 0.58 -0.28 -12.06
N LYS A 70 1.26 -1.19 -12.75
CA LYS A 70 2.42 -0.85 -13.55
C LYS A 70 2.05 0.17 -14.64
N LYS A 71 1.00 -0.11 -15.39
CA LYS A 71 0.55 0.79 -16.46
C LYS A 71 0.16 2.16 -15.94
N LYS A 72 -0.59 2.21 -14.84
CA LYS A 72 -1.03 3.47 -14.24
C LYS A 72 0.15 4.24 -13.65
N SER A 73 1.12 3.54 -13.10
CA SER A 73 2.33 4.17 -12.56
C SER A 73 3.11 4.88 -13.66
N LEU A 74 3.26 4.23 -14.81
CA LEU A 74 3.95 4.84 -15.95
C LEU A 74 3.24 6.12 -16.40
N LYS A 75 1.92 6.10 -16.45
CA LYS A 75 1.15 7.30 -16.83
C LYS A 75 1.32 8.44 -15.82
N LYS A 76 1.47 8.11 -14.55
CA LYS A 76 1.63 9.12 -13.50
C LYS A 76 3.09 9.46 -13.24
N LYS A 77 4.00 8.91 -14.02
CA LYS A 77 5.45 9.14 -13.89
C LYS A 77 5.97 8.70 -12.52
N ILE A 78 5.44 7.62 -12.00
CA ILE A 78 5.91 6.99 -10.77
C ILE A 78 6.72 5.78 -11.16
N ALA A 79 7.87 5.56 -10.51
CA ALA A 79 8.71 4.41 -10.80
C ALA A 79 7.92 3.11 -10.58
N PRO A 80 7.76 2.25 -11.60
CA PRO A 80 6.97 1.04 -11.46
C PRO A 80 7.48 0.08 -10.38
N ASN A 81 8.80 0.05 -10.16
CA ASN A 81 9.35 -0.80 -9.10
C ASN A 81 8.85 -0.40 -7.72
N ARG A 82 8.67 0.90 -7.50
CA ARG A 82 8.19 1.40 -6.21
C ARG A 82 6.76 0.97 -5.96
N THR A 83 5.88 1.21 -6.92
CA THR A 83 4.47 0.85 -6.78
C THR A 83 4.27 -0.67 -6.78
N HIS A 84 5.10 -1.41 -7.52
CA HIS A 84 5.05 -2.87 -7.49
C HIS A 84 5.32 -3.38 -6.07
N ARG A 85 6.34 -2.84 -5.41
CA ARG A 85 6.68 -3.26 -4.04
C ARG A 85 5.56 -2.94 -3.06
N ILE A 86 4.96 -1.76 -3.19
CA ILE A 86 3.86 -1.35 -2.31
C ILE A 86 2.66 -2.28 -2.52
N TRP A 87 2.24 -2.47 -3.77
CA TRP A 87 1.05 -3.29 -4.06
C TRP A 87 1.27 -4.76 -3.74
N ASN A 88 2.48 -5.26 -3.97
CA ASN A 88 2.79 -6.63 -3.63
C ASN A 88 2.61 -6.87 -2.12
N LYS A 89 3.12 -5.96 -1.30
CA LYS A 89 2.95 -6.05 0.15
C LYS A 89 1.49 -5.89 0.58
N LEU A 90 0.78 -5.00 -0.07
CA LEU A 90 -0.64 -4.79 0.20
C LEU A 90 -1.44 -6.05 -0.10
N ILE A 91 -1.22 -6.66 -1.26
CA ILE A 91 -1.91 -7.88 -1.67
C ILE A 91 -1.64 -9.00 -0.67
N PHE A 92 -0.38 -9.21 -0.28
CA PHE A 92 -0.05 -10.28 0.64
C PHE A 92 -0.57 -10.03 2.06
N ALA A 93 -0.65 -8.77 2.49
CA ALA A 93 -1.27 -8.44 3.76
C ALA A 93 -2.74 -8.85 3.77
N TYR A 94 -3.47 -8.63 2.66
CA TYR A 94 -4.86 -9.06 2.56
C TYR A 94 -5.00 -10.57 2.46
N ILE A 95 -4.11 -11.24 1.73
CA ILE A 95 -4.13 -12.71 1.66
C ILE A 95 -3.95 -13.30 3.06
N ASP A 96 -3.02 -12.75 3.84
CA ASP A 96 -2.79 -13.20 5.20
C ASP A 96 -4.05 -13.02 6.07
N TYR A 97 -4.69 -11.86 5.96
CA TYR A 97 -5.93 -11.59 6.66
C TYR A 97 -7.04 -12.58 6.25
N GLU A 98 -7.18 -12.81 4.94
CA GLU A 98 -8.21 -13.71 4.43
C GLU A 98 -7.99 -15.14 4.92
N ARG A 99 -6.75 -15.61 4.92
CA ARG A 99 -6.45 -16.97 5.40
C ARG A 99 -6.77 -17.14 6.87
N ARG A 100 -6.53 -16.11 7.67
CA ARG A 100 -6.80 -16.18 9.11
C ARG A 100 -8.27 -16.08 9.43
N THR A 101 -9.04 -15.39 8.58
CA THR A 101 -10.44 -15.16 8.87
C THR A 101 -11.36 -16.14 8.15
N PHE A 102 -10.87 -16.91 7.21
CA PHE A 102 -11.72 -17.82 6.43
C PHE A 102 -12.26 -18.92 7.33
N LYS A 103 -13.58 -19.08 7.37
CA LYS A 103 -14.23 -20.05 8.25
C LYS A 103 -15.00 -21.14 7.55
N LYS A 104 -15.07 -21.12 6.23
CA LYS A 104 -15.76 -22.17 5.52
C LYS A 104 -14.82 -23.33 5.28
N LYS A 105 -15.36 -24.50 5.12
CA LYS A 105 -14.56 -25.70 4.88
C LYS A 105 -14.22 -25.91 3.42
#